data_8fdd1a65e35419fe5cfa0a9a08b4deb2
#
_entry.id   8fdd1a65e35419fe5cfa0a9a08b4deb2
#
_cell.length_a   1.000
_cell.length_b   1.000
_cell.length_c   1.000
_cell.angle_alpha   90.00
_cell.angle_beta   90.00
_cell.angle_gamma   90.00
#
_symmetry.space_group_name_H-M   'P 1'
#
loop_
_entity.id
_entity.type
_entity.pdbx_description
1 polymer ?
#
loop_
_entity_poly.entity_id
_entity_poly.type
_entity_poly.pdbx_seq_one_letter_code
_entity_poly.pdbx_strand_id
1 'polypeptide(L)'
;NEGNVSPERVRALTQHFIDKGVKGVYVNGSSGECIYQGVEERKIIIENVMAVAKGKLTVINHVACNNTKDSVELAKHSESVGVDAIASIPPIYFRLPEYSIAAYWNTISEAAPNTDFVIYNIPQLAGTALTMSLFAEMMKNPRVVAVKNSSMPTQDIQMFKAAGKAAKGEFVVFNGPDEQFVAGRAIGADGGIGGTYGVMPELFLKLNYLIAAG
;
A
#
# COMPACT_ATOMS: atom_id res chain seq x y z
N ASN A 1 2.94 28.87 -5.26
CA ASN A 1 2.91 27.64 -4.47
C ASN A 1 2.52 27.97 -3.03
N GLU A 2 1.24 27.92 -2.75
CA GLU A 2 0.67 28.26 -1.42
C GLU A 2 0.56 27.02 -0.51
N GLY A 3 1.28 25.92 -0.83
CA GLY A 3 1.22 24.66 -0.08
C GLY A 3 -0.01 23.79 -0.38
N ASN A 4 -0.90 24.22 -1.25
CA ASN A 4 -2.12 23.48 -1.57
C ASN A 4 -1.87 22.33 -2.57
N VAL A 5 -2.65 21.27 -2.48
CA VAL A 5 -2.69 20.20 -3.48
C VAL A 5 -3.11 20.75 -4.84
N SER A 6 -2.36 20.42 -5.89
CA SER A 6 -2.69 20.81 -7.26
C SER A 6 -3.30 19.63 -8.02
N PRO A 7 -4.61 19.61 -8.27
CA PRO A 7 -5.29 18.57 -9.07
C PRO A 7 -4.64 18.36 -10.44
N GLU A 8 -4.24 19.42 -11.11
CA GLU A 8 -3.61 19.36 -12.43
C GLU A 8 -2.28 18.60 -12.38
N ARG A 9 -1.41 18.90 -11.37
CA ARG A 9 -0.12 18.23 -11.22
C ARG A 9 -0.29 16.76 -10.82
N VAL A 10 -1.29 16.44 -9.98
CA VAL A 10 -1.62 15.06 -9.62
C VAL A 10 -1.99 14.27 -10.88
N ARG A 11 -2.85 14.81 -11.73
CA ARG A 11 -3.23 14.18 -13.01
C ARG A 11 -2.04 14.03 -13.95
N ALA A 12 -1.22 15.06 -14.09
CA ALA A 12 -0.03 15.02 -14.94
C ALA A 12 0.98 13.97 -14.47
N LEU A 13 1.23 13.87 -13.16
CA LEU A 13 2.09 12.84 -12.58
C LEU A 13 1.51 11.42 -12.80
N THR A 14 0.21 11.26 -12.63
CA THR A 14 -0.47 9.98 -12.88
C THR A 14 -0.32 9.56 -14.35
N GLN A 15 -0.52 10.50 -15.28
CA GLN A 15 -0.33 10.23 -16.71
C GLN A 15 1.12 9.86 -17.03
N HIS A 16 2.10 10.55 -16.41
CA HIS A 16 3.50 10.21 -16.55
C HIS A 16 3.78 8.74 -16.16
N PHE A 17 3.22 8.25 -15.06
CA PHE A 17 3.38 6.84 -14.66
C PHE A 17 2.75 5.86 -15.66
N ILE A 18 1.60 6.21 -16.25
CA ILE A 18 0.99 5.42 -17.32
C ILE A 18 1.92 5.36 -18.53
N ASP A 19 2.45 6.50 -18.97
CA ASP A 19 3.34 6.61 -20.13
C ASP A 19 4.67 5.85 -19.92
N LYS A 20 5.12 5.75 -18.67
CA LYS A 20 6.29 4.94 -18.28
C LYS A 20 6.01 3.43 -18.22
N GLY A 21 4.76 3.02 -18.27
CA GLY A 21 4.37 1.60 -18.30
C GLY A 21 4.41 0.89 -16.95
N VAL A 22 4.36 1.62 -15.83
CA VAL A 22 4.20 1.00 -14.50
C VAL A 22 2.87 0.26 -14.43
N LYS A 23 2.78 -0.75 -13.58
CA LYS A 23 1.58 -1.60 -13.47
C LYS A 23 0.54 -1.03 -12.51
N GLY A 24 0.97 -0.20 -11.57
CA GLY A 24 0.10 0.40 -10.58
C GLY A 24 0.77 1.51 -9.80
N VAL A 25 0.00 2.16 -8.96
CA VAL A 25 0.44 3.23 -8.06
C VAL A 25 -0.06 2.99 -6.64
N TYR A 26 0.78 3.32 -5.67
CA TYR A 26 0.45 3.35 -4.25
C TYR A 26 0.34 4.81 -3.81
N VAL A 27 -0.89 5.27 -3.66
CA VAL A 27 -1.22 6.68 -3.45
C VAL A 27 -1.32 7.00 -1.95
N ASN A 28 -1.01 8.23 -1.58
CA ASN A 28 -1.10 8.71 -0.19
C ASN A 28 -0.30 7.86 0.82
N GLY A 29 0.80 7.24 0.38
CA GLY A 29 1.72 6.50 1.26
C GLY A 29 2.76 7.41 1.91
N SER A 30 3.80 6.79 2.50
CA SER A 30 4.89 7.53 3.17
C SER A 30 5.62 8.46 2.21
N SER A 31 5.98 7.99 1.00
CA SER A 31 6.60 8.84 -0.04
C SER A 31 5.63 9.89 -0.60
N GLY A 32 4.32 9.69 -0.46
CA GLY A 32 3.29 10.66 -0.78
C GLY A 32 2.99 11.62 0.39
N GLU A 33 3.82 11.62 1.42
CA GLU A 33 3.77 12.55 2.57
C GLU A 33 2.43 12.59 3.32
N CYS A 34 1.72 11.45 3.34
CA CYS A 34 0.37 11.36 3.93
C CYS A 34 0.25 11.85 5.37
N ILE A 35 1.35 11.81 6.12
CA ILE A 35 1.39 12.26 7.53
C ILE A 35 1.20 13.78 7.67
N TYR A 36 1.48 14.54 6.61
CA TYR A 36 1.38 16.00 6.58
C TYR A 36 0.11 16.49 5.87
N GLN A 37 -0.70 15.58 5.32
CA GLN A 37 -1.90 15.92 4.55
C GLN A 37 -3.16 15.66 5.36
N GLY A 38 -4.09 16.61 5.30
CA GLY A 38 -5.42 16.46 5.87
C GLY A 38 -6.30 15.48 5.07
N VAL A 39 -7.44 15.10 5.66
CA VAL A 39 -8.40 14.18 5.03
C VAL A 39 -8.86 14.70 3.67
N GLU A 40 -9.23 15.98 3.58
CA GLU A 40 -9.72 16.59 2.34
C GLU A 40 -8.65 16.65 1.24
N GLU A 41 -7.39 16.94 1.59
CA GLU A 41 -6.29 16.92 0.64
C GLU A 41 -6.07 15.53 0.06
N ARG A 42 -6.12 14.49 0.90
CA ARG A 42 -5.97 13.09 0.48
C ARG A 42 -7.12 12.63 -0.40
N LYS A 43 -8.35 13.13 -0.17
CA LYS A 43 -9.49 12.90 -1.06
C LYS A 43 -9.27 13.55 -2.43
N ILE A 44 -8.85 14.82 -2.47
CA ILE A 44 -8.54 15.53 -3.71
C ILE A 44 -7.48 14.77 -4.51
N ILE A 45 -6.42 14.25 -3.84
CA ILE A 45 -5.37 13.49 -4.50
C ILE A 45 -5.94 12.24 -5.16
N ILE A 46 -6.65 11.40 -4.39
CA ILE A 46 -7.13 10.12 -4.93
C ILE A 46 -8.18 10.29 -6.02
N GLU A 47 -9.06 11.29 -5.93
CA GLU A 47 -10.01 11.63 -7.00
C GLU A 47 -9.30 11.95 -8.32
N ASN A 48 -8.23 12.74 -8.25
CA ASN A 48 -7.47 13.16 -9.43
C ASN A 48 -6.57 12.04 -9.98
N VAL A 49 -6.08 11.15 -9.13
CA VAL A 49 -5.42 9.91 -9.59
C VAL A 49 -6.43 9.04 -10.33
N MET A 50 -7.59 8.76 -9.74
CA MET A 50 -8.62 7.91 -10.34
C MET A 50 -9.20 8.48 -11.63
N ALA A 51 -9.29 9.80 -11.77
CA ALA A 51 -9.73 10.46 -13.02
C ALA A 51 -8.85 10.09 -14.23
N VAL A 52 -7.60 9.70 -14.01
CA VAL A 52 -6.62 9.36 -15.07
C VAL A 52 -6.28 7.88 -15.10
N ALA A 53 -6.16 7.25 -13.92
CA ALA A 53 -5.64 5.89 -13.74
C ALA A 53 -6.69 4.79 -13.94
N LYS A 54 -8.00 5.09 -13.78
CA LYS A 54 -9.08 4.08 -13.80
C LYS A 54 -9.03 3.22 -15.06
N GLY A 55 -8.93 1.91 -14.88
CA GLY A 55 -8.84 0.94 -15.96
C GLY A 55 -7.48 0.89 -16.69
N LYS A 56 -6.50 1.68 -16.26
CA LYS A 56 -5.14 1.71 -16.83
C LYS A 56 -4.06 1.28 -15.85
N LEU A 57 -4.22 1.59 -14.57
CA LEU A 57 -3.31 1.22 -13.49
C LEU A 57 -4.08 0.54 -12.37
N THR A 58 -3.43 -0.39 -11.67
CA THR A 58 -3.88 -0.82 -10.35
C THR A 58 -3.62 0.30 -9.34
N VAL A 59 -4.65 0.74 -8.64
CA VAL A 59 -4.56 1.84 -7.68
C VAL A 59 -4.80 1.32 -6.26
N ILE A 60 -3.77 1.40 -5.42
CA ILE A 60 -3.86 1.12 -3.98
C ILE A 60 -3.81 2.47 -3.26
N ASN A 61 -4.86 2.82 -2.51
CA ASN A 61 -4.87 4.05 -1.73
C ASN A 61 -4.59 3.80 -0.25
N HIS A 62 -3.58 4.43 0.30
CA HIS A 62 -3.29 4.39 1.72
C HIS A 62 -4.25 5.31 2.48
N VAL A 63 -4.95 4.75 3.47
CA VAL A 63 -6.04 5.44 4.19
C VAL A 63 -5.76 5.61 5.69
N ALA A 64 -4.59 5.19 6.17
CA ALA A 64 -4.29 5.26 7.59
C ALA A 64 -4.20 6.70 8.10
N CYS A 65 -4.85 6.94 9.22
CA CYS A 65 -4.70 8.08 10.12
C CYS A 65 -4.50 7.55 11.55
N ASN A 66 -3.99 8.39 12.46
CA ASN A 66 -3.86 7.97 13.86
C ASN A 66 -5.20 7.77 14.57
N ASN A 67 -6.26 8.39 14.06
CA ASN A 67 -7.61 8.12 14.56
C ASN A 67 -8.41 7.27 13.56
N THR A 68 -9.23 6.37 14.08
CA THR A 68 -10.01 5.44 13.28
C THR A 68 -11.08 6.15 12.45
N LYS A 69 -11.66 7.24 12.95
CA LYS A 69 -12.73 7.98 12.27
C LYS A 69 -12.28 8.50 10.91
N ASP A 70 -11.15 9.17 10.84
CA ASP A 70 -10.60 9.73 9.61
C ASP A 70 -10.16 8.62 8.63
N SER A 71 -9.61 7.52 9.16
CA SER A 71 -9.27 6.35 8.35
C SER A 71 -10.49 5.71 7.71
N VAL A 72 -11.58 5.56 8.45
CA VAL A 72 -12.89 5.07 7.98
C VAL A 72 -13.47 6.00 6.91
N GLU A 73 -13.36 7.31 7.11
CA GLU A 73 -13.80 8.30 6.14
C GLU A 73 -13.05 8.18 4.83
N LEU A 74 -11.73 8.09 4.89
CA LEU A 74 -10.87 7.88 3.70
C LEU A 74 -11.13 6.53 3.02
N ALA A 75 -11.40 5.46 3.78
CA ALA A 75 -11.73 4.16 3.23
C ALA A 75 -13.04 4.18 2.43
N LYS A 76 -14.11 4.74 3.00
CA LYS A 76 -15.40 4.93 2.32
C LYS A 76 -15.27 5.76 1.05
N HIS A 77 -14.52 6.86 1.13
CA HIS A 77 -14.28 7.71 -0.01
C HIS A 77 -13.48 6.98 -1.09
N SER A 78 -12.45 6.21 -0.72
CA SER A 78 -11.66 5.41 -1.66
C SER A 78 -12.51 4.39 -2.43
N GLU A 79 -13.39 3.67 -1.73
CA GLU A 79 -14.35 2.77 -2.37
C GLU A 79 -15.27 3.53 -3.32
N SER A 80 -15.79 4.69 -2.93
CA SER A 80 -16.72 5.48 -3.76
C SER A 80 -16.10 5.96 -5.07
N VAL A 81 -14.79 6.23 -5.11
CA VAL A 81 -14.08 6.62 -6.34
C VAL A 81 -13.56 5.41 -7.13
N GLY A 82 -13.66 4.20 -6.55
CA GLY A 82 -13.41 2.94 -7.24
C GLY A 82 -11.94 2.54 -7.33
N VAL A 83 -11.16 2.74 -6.26
CA VAL A 83 -9.81 2.18 -6.15
C VAL A 83 -9.84 0.65 -6.13
N ASP A 84 -8.76 0.00 -6.55
CA ASP A 84 -8.68 -1.46 -6.55
C ASP A 84 -8.45 -2.02 -5.13
N ALA A 85 -7.70 -1.29 -4.31
CA ALA A 85 -7.48 -1.67 -2.91
C ALA A 85 -7.24 -0.44 -2.03
N ILE A 86 -7.54 -0.59 -0.74
CA ILE A 86 -7.10 0.33 0.30
C ILE A 86 -5.96 -0.29 1.10
N ALA A 87 -5.11 0.54 1.70
CA ALA A 87 -3.99 0.07 2.51
C ALA A 87 -3.85 0.88 3.79
N SER A 88 -3.30 0.25 4.84
CA SER A 88 -3.11 0.92 6.12
C SER A 88 -1.85 0.43 6.84
N ILE A 89 -1.04 1.37 7.37
CA ILE A 89 -0.13 1.11 8.49
C ILE A 89 -0.93 1.04 9.80
N PRO A 90 -0.37 0.48 10.88
CA PRO A 90 -0.96 0.66 12.21
C PRO A 90 -0.89 2.15 12.63
N PRO A 91 -1.69 2.58 13.63
CA PRO A 91 -1.51 3.91 14.23
C PRO A 91 -0.07 4.07 14.74
N ILE A 92 0.51 5.25 14.51
CA ILE A 92 1.88 5.58 14.90
C ILE A 92 1.95 6.29 16.24
N TYR A 93 3.16 6.43 16.78
CA TYR A 93 3.53 7.10 18.01
C TYR A 93 3.41 6.21 19.24
N PHE A 94 2.23 5.67 19.57
CA PHE A 94 2.08 4.69 20.64
C PHE A 94 2.17 3.26 20.12
N ARG A 95 2.88 2.40 20.84
CA ARG A 95 2.92 0.96 20.53
C ARG A 95 1.64 0.31 21.06
N LEU A 96 0.74 0.01 20.16
CA LEU A 96 -0.52 -0.64 20.48
C LEU A 96 -0.36 -2.17 20.53
N PRO A 97 -1.14 -2.87 21.35
CA PRO A 97 -1.19 -4.33 21.33
C PRO A 97 -1.83 -4.83 20.03
N GLU A 98 -1.45 -6.05 19.63
CA GLU A 98 -1.89 -6.65 18.35
C GLU A 98 -3.40 -6.66 18.16
N TYR A 99 -4.17 -6.96 19.22
CA TYR A 99 -5.63 -6.97 19.13
C TYR A 99 -6.23 -5.60 18.79
N SER A 100 -5.61 -4.51 19.27
CA SER A 100 -6.05 -3.15 18.93
C SER A 100 -5.71 -2.80 17.48
N ILE A 101 -4.57 -3.25 16.98
CA ILE A 101 -4.17 -3.06 15.58
C ILE A 101 -5.10 -3.86 14.65
N ALA A 102 -5.39 -5.10 14.99
CA ALA A 102 -6.33 -5.94 14.24
C ALA A 102 -7.73 -5.31 14.20
N ALA A 103 -8.22 -4.81 15.35
CA ALA A 103 -9.50 -4.12 15.43
C ALA A 103 -9.52 -2.85 14.55
N TYR A 104 -8.46 -2.04 14.58
CA TYR A 104 -8.32 -0.85 13.75
C TYR A 104 -8.36 -1.18 12.26
N TRP A 105 -7.56 -2.16 11.80
CA TRP A 105 -7.55 -2.57 10.39
C TRP A 105 -8.85 -3.20 9.93
N ASN A 106 -9.49 -4.02 10.78
CA ASN A 106 -10.80 -4.61 10.45
C ASN A 106 -11.88 -3.53 10.33
N THR A 107 -11.92 -2.55 11.24
CA THR A 107 -12.87 -1.43 11.16
C THR A 107 -12.70 -0.62 9.87
N ILE A 108 -11.46 -0.38 9.43
CA ILE A 108 -11.19 0.30 8.15
C ILE A 108 -11.65 -0.56 6.97
N SER A 109 -11.32 -1.84 6.99
CA SER A 109 -11.70 -2.79 5.94
C SER A 109 -13.21 -2.97 5.82
N GLU A 110 -13.93 -2.98 6.94
CA GLU A 110 -15.39 -3.06 6.99
C GLU A 110 -16.06 -1.79 6.44
N ALA A 111 -15.39 -0.65 6.53
CA ALA A 111 -15.89 0.61 5.98
C ALA A 111 -15.88 0.68 4.46
N ALA A 112 -15.14 -0.21 3.80
CA ALA A 112 -15.04 -0.36 2.34
C ALA A 112 -15.27 -1.84 1.97
N PRO A 113 -16.51 -2.36 2.10
CA PRO A 113 -16.78 -3.80 2.06
C PRO A 113 -16.55 -4.44 0.69
N ASN A 114 -16.52 -3.66 -0.38
CA ASN A 114 -16.32 -4.15 -1.75
C ASN A 114 -14.89 -3.85 -2.28
N THR A 115 -13.98 -3.42 -1.40
CA THR A 115 -12.61 -3.04 -1.76
C THR A 115 -11.61 -3.93 -1.03
N ASP A 116 -10.60 -4.41 -1.74
CA ASP A 116 -9.53 -5.20 -1.17
C ASP A 116 -8.70 -4.41 -0.15
N PHE A 117 -8.10 -5.11 0.82
CA PHE A 117 -7.30 -4.51 1.88
C PHE A 117 -5.85 -5.02 1.82
N VAL A 118 -4.90 -4.10 1.85
CA VAL A 118 -3.46 -4.36 1.86
C VAL A 118 -2.88 -3.92 3.22
N ILE A 119 -2.28 -4.84 3.95
CA ILE A 119 -1.53 -4.48 5.16
C ILE A 119 -0.23 -3.80 4.75
N TYR A 120 0.08 -2.64 5.33
CA TYR A 120 1.36 -2.00 5.14
C TYR A 120 2.23 -2.16 6.38
N ASN A 121 3.23 -3.03 6.28
CA ASN A 121 4.24 -3.27 7.31
C ASN A 121 5.46 -2.38 7.08
N ILE A 122 5.69 -1.40 7.95
CA ILE A 122 6.84 -0.50 7.94
C ILE A 122 7.29 -0.19 9.38
N PRO A 123 7.87 -1.15 10.08
CA PRO A 123 8.14 -1.05 11.52
C PRO A 123 9.06 0.11 11.88
N GLN A 124 9.97 0.53 11.02
CA GLN A 124 10.89 1.64 11.27
C GLN A 124 10.17 2.98 11.46
N LEU A 125 9.04 3.19 10.77
CA LEU A 125 8.25 4.41 10.86
C LEU A 125 7.00 4.23 11.73
N ALA A 126 6.38 3.05 11.68
CA ALA A 126 5.18 2.78 12.45
C ALA A 126 5.46 2.44 13.93
N GLY A 127 6.71 2.08 14.27
CA GLY A 127 7.07 1.67 15.62
C GLY A 127 6.56 0.29 16.03
N THR A 128 5.82 -0.40 15.15
CA THR A 128 5.24 -1.72 15.38
C THR A 128 5.42 -2.58 14.14
N ALA A 129 5.92 -3.80 14.31
CA ALA A 129 6.08 -4.78 13.25
C ALA A 129 4.83 -5.66 13.11
N LEU A 130 4.57 -6.11 11.89
CA LEU A 130 3.59 -7.16 11.62
C LEU A 130 4.19 -8.51 12.07
N THR A 131 3.75 -9.01 13.22
CA THR A 131 4.14 -10.34 13.70
C THR A 131 3.35 -11.42 12.98
N MET A 132 3.82 -12.67 13.04
CA MET A 132 3.08 -13.79 12.45
C MET A 132 1.76 -14.06 13.16
N SER A 133 1.64 -13.74 14.47
CA SER A 133 0.36 -13.83 15.21
C SER A 133 -0.65 -12.81 14.72
N LEU A 134 -0.26 -11.55 14.60
CA LEU A 134 -1.12 -10.49 14.04
C LEU A 134 -1.47 -10.78 12.58
N PHE A 135 -0.51 -11.26 11.78
CA PHE A 135 -0.77 -11.67 10.40
C PHE A 135 -1.81 -12.80 10.33
N ALA A 136 -1.67 -13.84 11.15
CA ALA A 136 -2.63 -14.94 11.19
C ALA A 136 -4.05 -14.47 11.60
N GLU A 137 -4.15 -13.52 12.52
CA GLU A 137 -5.43 -12.90 12.88
C GLU A 137 -6.05 -12.17 11.68
N MET A 138 -5.25 -11.39 10.95
CA MET A 138 -5.72 -10.65 9.78
C MET A 138 -6.09 -11.55 8.59
N MET A 139 -5.54 -12.77 8.50
CA MET A 139 -5.93 -13.73 7.46
C MET A 139 -7.37 -14.22 7.60
N LYS A 140 -8.01 -14.02 8.75
CA LYS A 140 -9.44 -14.28 8.94
C LYS A 140 -10.33 -13.29 8.20
N ASN A 141 -9.84 -12.10 7.90
CA ASN A 141 -10.56 -11.10 7.11
C ASN A 141 -10.46 -11.44 5.61
N PRO A 142 -11.57 -11.73 4.92
CA PRO A 142 -11.54 -12.18 3.52
C PRO A 142 -10.98 -11.11 2.56
N ARG A 143 -11.11 -9.82 2.89
CA ARG A 143 -10.64 -8.71 2.06
C ARG A 143 -9.13 -8.46 2.15
N VAL A 144 -8.44 -9.04 3.13
CA VAL A 144 -6.97 -8.92 3.20
C VAL A 144 -6.35 -9.83 2.15
N VAL A 145 -5.84 -9.23 1.08
CA VAL A 145 -5.30 -9.94 -0.10
C VAL A 145 -3.79 -9.79 -0.26
N ALA A 146 -3.20 -8.81 0.43
CA ALA A 146 -1.78 -8.51 0.25
C ALA A 146 -1.11 -7.90 1.48
N VAL A 147 0.23 -7.97 1.46
CA VAL A 147 1.12 -7.19 2.35
C VAL A 147 2.09 -6.38 1.48
N LYS A 148 2.20 -5.08 1.75
CA LYS A 148 3.36 -4.28 1.37
C LYS A 148 4.35 -4.37 2.53
N ASN A 149 5.46 -5.08 2.31
CA ASN A 149 6.47 -5.30 3.36
C ASN A 149 7.66 -4.37 3.19
N SER A 150 7.81 -3.43 4.13
CA SER A 150 8.96 -2.52 4.23
C SER A 150 9.80 -2.79 5.49
N SER A 151 9.74 -4.01 6.05
CA SER A 151 10.69 -4.44 7.09
C SER A 151 12.09 -4.67 6.50
N MET A 152 13.12 -4.58 7.34
CA MET A 152 14.49 -4.82 6.92
C MET A 152 14.81 -6.31 6.66
N PRO A 153 14.30 -7.29 7.46
CA PRO A 153 14.54 -8.69 7.16
C PRO A 153 13.79 -9.12 5.89
N THR A 154 14.52 -9.47 4.83
CA THR A 154 13.90 -9.95 3.58
C THR A 154 13.15 -11.27 3.76
N GLN A 155 13.56 -12.11 4.74
CA GLN A 155 12.85 -13.34 5.07
C GLN A 155 11.36 -13.15 5.40
N ASP A 156 10.97 -11.97 5.89
CA ASP A 156 9.56 -11.66 6.20
C ASP A 156 8.68 -11.79 4.95
N ILE A 157 9.21 -11.45 3.77
CA ILE A 157 8.52 -11.60 2.48
C ILE A 157 8.15 -13.08 2.26
N GLN A 158 9.11 -13.98 2.43
CA GLN A 158 8.88 -15.42 2.26
C GLN A 158 7.87 -15.94 3.27
N MET A 159 7.98 -15.52 4.54
CA MET A 159 7.09 -15.95 5.62
C MET A 159 5.64 -15.51 5.35
N PHE A 160 5.42 -14.24 5.02
CA PHE A 160 4.08 -13.74 4.69
C PHE A 160 3.54 -14.37 3.42
N LYS A 161 4.39 -14.58 2.40
CA LYS A 161 3.97 -15.26 1.16
C LYS A 161 3.51 -16.69 1.40
N ALA A 162 4.30 -17.47 2.13
CA ALA A 162 3.98 -18.85 2.43
C ALA A 162 2.71 -18.98 3.29
N ALA A 163 2.62 -18.19 4.37
CA ALA A 163 1.47 -18.22 5.26
C ALA A 163 0.19 -17.67 4.59
N GLY A 164 0.30 -16.61 3.80
CA GLY A 164 -0.82 -16.05 3.06
C GLY A 164 -1.38 -17.02 2.01
N LYS A 165 -0.50 -17.67 1.25
CA LYS A 165 -0.90 -18.74 0.31
C LYS A 165 -1.56 -19.91 1.01
N ALA A 166 -1.03 -20.35 2.14
CA ALA A 166 -1.63 -21.44 2.92
C ALA A 166 -3.05 -21.09 3.41
N ALA A 167 -3.28 -19.84 3.78
CA ALA A 167 -4.56 -19.37 4.32
C ALA A 167 -5.61 -19.09 3.22
N LYS A 168 -5.20 -18.62 2.03
CA LYS A 168 -6.10 -18.05 1.03
C LYS A 168 -5.96 -18.62 -0.40
N GLY A 169 -4.99 -19.50 -0.65
CA GLY A 169 -4.66 -20.00 -1.98
C GLY A 169 -3.80 -19.01 -2.77
N GLU A 170 -4.29 -17.80 -2.97
CA GLU A 170 -3.53 -16.69 -3.57
C GLU A 170 -3.31 -15.57 -2.56
N PHE A 171 -2.11 -15.01 -2.53
CA PHE A 171 -1.76 -13.90 -1.66
C PHE A 171 -0.58 -13.13 -2.25
N VAL A 172 -0.67 -11.81 -2.24
CA VAL A 172 0.34 -10.93 -2.83
C VAL A 172 1.24 -10.33 -1.75
N VAL A 173 2.55 -10.35 -2.00
CA VAL A 173 3.52 -9.66 -1.14
C VAL A 173 4.38 -8.73 -1.98
N PHE A 174 4.33 -7.43 -1.66
CA PHE A 174 5.17 -6.43 -2.29
C PHE A 174 6.42 -6.15 -1.46
N ASN A 175 7.58 -6.10 -2.12
CA ASN A 175 8.81 -5.58 -1.52
C ASN A 175 8.73 -4.05 -1.41
N GLY A 176 8.99 -3.50 -0.23
CA GLY A 176 8.96 -2.06 0.04
C GLY A 176 10.31 -1.37 -0.16
N PRO A 177 11.41 -1.80 0.53
CA PRO A 177 12.70 -1.14 0.43
C PRO A 177 13.31 -1.26 -0.97
N ASP A 178 13.70 -0.12 -1.57
CA ASP A 178 14.20 -0.06 -2.94
C ASP A 178 15.49 -0.89 -3.13
N GLU A 179 16.40 -0.76 -2.17
CA GLU A 179 17.69 -1.47 -2.12
C GLU A 179 17.56 -2.99 -1.99
N GLN A 180 16.42 -3.47 -1.52
CA GLN A 180 16.14 -4.90 -1.36
C GLN A 180 15.32 -5.50 -2.52
N PHE A 181 14.99 -4.74 -3.56
CA PHE A 181 14.06 -5.18 -4.60
C PHE A 181 14.47 -6.52 -5.23
N VAL A 182 15.73 -6.65 -5.63
CA VAL A 182 16.24 -7.88 -6.27
C VAL A 182 16.15 -9.06 -5.29
N ALA A 183 16.61 -8.88 -4.05
CA ALA A 183 16.55 -9.92 -3.02
C ALA A 183 15.09 -10.30 -2.70
N GLY A 184 14.22 -9.30 -2.54
CA GLY A 184 12.79 -9.52 -2.28
C GLY A 184 12.09 -10.30 -3.40
N ARG A 185 12.40 -9.97 -4.66
CA ARG A 185 11.88 -10.72 -5.81
C ARG A 185 12.40 -12.16 -5.85
N ALA A 186 13.68 -12.35 -5.55
CA ALA A 186 14.30 -13.69 -5.54
C ALA A 186 13.69 -14.62 -4.50
N ILE A 187 13.20 -14.10 -3.36
CA ILE A 187 12.57 -14.90 -2.29
C ILE A 187 11.05 -14.90 -2.34
N GLY A 188 10.44 -14.39 -3.40
CA GLY A 188 9.02 -14.59 -3.69
C GLY A 188 8.10 -13.38 -3.57
N ALA A 189 8.62 -12.15 -3.51
CA ALA A 189 7.78 -10.97 -3.69
C ALA A 189 7.18 -10.96 -5.10
N ASP A 190 5.91 -10.60 -5.21
CA ASP A 190 5.19 -10.54 -6.49
C ASP A 190 5.53 -9.27 -7.28
N GLY A 191 6.00 -8.24 -6.60
CA GLY A 191 6.38 -6.96 -7.17
C GLY A 191 7.03 -6.06 -6.13
N GLY A 192 7.20 -4.78 -6.47
CA GLY A 192 7.73 -3.79 -5.57
C GLY A 192 6.90 -2.51 -5.53
N ILE A 193 6.87 -1.89 -4.36
CA ILE A 193 6.27 -0.57 -4.12
C ILE A 193 7.28 0.22 -3.30
N GLY A 194 8.19 0.91 -3.95
CA GLY A 194 9.30 1.64 -3.33
C GLY A 194 9.20 3.15 -3.47
N GLY A 195 10.07 3.86 -2.76
CA GLY A 195 10.09 5.32 -2.71
C GLY A 195 10.66 5.97 -3.96
N THR A 196 11.72 5.39 -4.54
CA THR A 196 12.43 5.96 -5.70
C THR A 196 11.87 5.51 -7.06
N TYR A 197 10.91 4.56 -7.07
CA TYR A 197 10.31 4.06 -8.31
C TYR A 197 9.62 5.16 -9.11
N GLY A 198 9.09 6.18 -8.42
CA GLY A 198 8.46 7.33 -9.07
C GLY A 198 9.42 8.24 -9.85
N VAL A 199 10.71 8.25 -9.50
CA VAL A 199 11.73 9.09 -10.16
C VAL A 199 12.59 8.33 -11.16
N MET A 200 12.63 6.98 -11.08
CA MET A 200 13.38 6.14 -12.02
C MET A 200 12.64 4.83 -12.33
N PRO A 201 11.39 4.92 -12.83
CA PRO A 201 10.56 3.75 -13.09
C PRO A 201 11.20 2.79 -14.09
N GLU A 202 11.94 3.30 -15.07
CA GLU A 202 12.60 2.51 -16.10
C GLU A 202 13.62 1.52 -15.53
N LEU A 203 14.33 1.93 -14.47
CA LEU A 203 15.30 1.06 -13.80
C LEU A 203 14.58 -0.14 -13.16
N PHE A 204 13.53 0.10 -12.38
CA PHE A 204 12.81 -0.98 -11.71
C PHE A 204 11.99 -1.86 -12.66
N LEU A 205 11.46 -1.29 -13.74
CA LEU A 205 10.82 -2.06 -14.81
C LEU A 205 11.85 -2.98 -15.51
N LYS A 206 13.06 -2.47 -15.78
CA LYS A 206 14.15 -3.27 -16.36
C LYS A 206 14.61 -4.38 -15.41
N LEU A 207 14.78 -4.08 -14.12
CA LEU A 207 15.11 -5.08 -13.10
C LEU A 207 14.04 -6.18 -13.03
N ASN A 208 12.77 -5.79 -12.98
CA ASN A 208 11.67 -6.74 -12.94
C ASN A 208 11.61 -7.63 -14.19
N TYR A 209 11.86 -7.05 -15.36
CA TYR A 209 11.95 -7.80 -16.61
C TYR A 209 13.08 -8.83 -16.58
N LEU A 210 14.30 -8.41 -16.16
CA LEU A 210 15.46 -9.30 -16.09
C LEU A 210 15.25 -10.45 -15.10
N ILE A 211 14.67 -10.19 -13.94
CA ILE A 211 14.33 -11.21 -12.94
C ILE A 211 13.30 -12.22 -13.49
N ALA A 212 12.35 -11.75 -14.27
CA ALA A 212 11.33 -12.63 -14.87
C ALA A 212 11.88 -13.47 -16.04
N ALA A 213 12.95 -13.00 -16.67
CA ALA A 213 13.61 -13.71 -17.78
C ALA A 213 14.62 -14.77 -17.32
N GLY A 214 15.06 -14.77 -16.05
CA GLY A 214 16.03 -15.71 -15.46
C GLY A 214 17.43 -15.15 -15.55
#